data_1e226a38a0e3030993105dc079a16dc9
#
_entry.id   1e226a38a0e3030993105dc079a16dc9
#
_cell.length_a   1.000
_cell.length_b   1.000
_cell.length_c   1.000
_cell.angle_alpha   90.00
_cell.angle_beta   90.00
_cell.angle_gamma   90.00
#
_symmetry.space_group_name_H-M   'P 1'
#
loop_
_entity.id
_entity.type
_entity.pdbx_description
1 polymer ?
#
loop_
_entity_poly.entity_id
_entity_poly.type
_entity_poly.pdbx_seq_one_letter_code
_entity_poly.pdbx_strand_id
1 'polypeptide(L)'
;MAAQYLQTAVVGSYSMPAWLERAKNDFLRRRITAHDLEEMHDAAVKAAIKDQEVAGLDVVSDGELRRDNMIDYFATRLPGVEIDRGSKASYYDFYESVVRNRMPMAPLGLVEHFRFLRRFTDRRVKVSVTGPHSLVKRIRNQYYPTEEAFAVEIDRIMNLELRELVRAGAEQIQIDEPYYSGFPEDLPWGVRAINALVDGVDARLSLHVCYGNRYGKPSWEGSYRYLFPAVREARIHQITLEFARRGSEDLKLFKEFEAPFTLGLGVIDVKAHDVETPAVVAERIREALTILPVDRLSVNPDCGLLHLPREVAFAKLGAMVEGAELVRRELRG
;
A
#
# COMPACT_ATOMS: atom_id res chain seq x y z
N MET A 1 -18.31 15.08 -16.13
CA MET A 1 -16.92 14.76 -16.54
C MET A 1 -16.94 13.32 -17.03
N ALA A 2 -16.44 13.03 -18.23
CA ALA A 2 -16.34 11.66 -18.73
C ALA A 2 -15.52 10.83 -17.74
N ALA A 3 -15.97 9.61 -17.43
CA ALA A 3 -15.22 8.69 -16.56
C ALA A 3 -13.83 8.46 -17.16
N GLN A 4 -12.79 8.80 -16.42
CA GLN A 4 -11.42 8.57 -16.86
C GLN A 4 -11.08 7.11 -16.58
N TYR A 5 -11.05 6.30 -17.63
CA TYR A 5 -10.64 4.89 -17.54
C TYR A 5 -9.14 4.75 -17.27
N LEU A 6 -8.72 3.59 -16.82
CA LEU A 6 -7.31 3.21 -16.58
C LEU A 6 -6.60 4.21 -15.67
N GLN A 7 -7.24 4.65 -14.58
CA GLN A 7 -6.63 5.59 -13.64
C GLN A 7 -5.28 5.08 -13.16
N THR A 8 -4.27 5.96 -13.21
CA THR A 8 -2.91 5.66 -12.77
C THR A 8 -2.70 6.08 -11.32
N ALA A 9 -2.13 5.19 -10.51
CA ALA A 9 -1.84 5.43 -9.10
C ALA A 9 -0.55 4.74 -8.67
N VAL A 10 0.13 5.25 -7.63
CA VAL A 10 1.14 4.47 -6.89
C VAL A 10 0.45 3.41 -6.02
N VAL A 11 1.17 2.38 -5.59
CA VAL A 11 0.69 1.48 -4.54
C VAL A 11 0.69 2.20 -3.19
N GLY A 12 1.81 2.76 -2.77
CA GLY A 12 1.92 3.53 -1.53
C GLY A 12 3.26 4.22 -1.43
N SER A 13 4.30 3.48 -1.04
CA SER A 13 5.62 4.04 -0.81
C SER A 13 6.29 4.55 -2.09
N TYR A 14 6.98 5.68 -1.96
CA TYR A 14 7.84 6.27 -2.98
C TYR A 14 9.30 6.14 -2.57
N SER A 15 10.24 6.40 -3.49
CA SER A 15 11.68 6.32 -3.25
C SER A 15 12.09 7.07 -2.00
N MET A 16 12.80 6.40 -1.09
CA MET A 16 13.33 7.01 0.15
C MET A 16 14.58 7.83 -0.16
N PRO A 17 14.55 9.16 0.01
CA PRO A 17 15.75 9.95 -0.18
C PRO A 17 16.83 9.60 0.86
N ALA A 18 18.10 9.43 0.41
CA ALA A 18 19.20 9.08 1.30
C ALA A 18 19.44 10.07 2.43
N TRP A 19 19.11 11.35 2.22
CA TRP A 19 19.20 12.36 3.28
C TRP A 19 18.11 12.17 4.36
N LEU A 20 16.92 11.72 3.99
CA LEU A 20 15.85 11.40 4.95
C LEU A 20 16.17 10.14 5.74
N GLU A 21 16.70 9.12 5.08
CA GLU A 21 17.17 7.91 5.77
C GLU A 21 18.25 8.25 6.80
N ARG A 22 19.22 9.12 6.45
CA ARG A 22 20.22 9.63 7.42
C ARG A 22 19.58 10.37 8.57
N ALA A 23 18.61 11.25 8.28
CA ALA A 23 17.92 12.01 9.33
C ALA A 23 17.16 11.09 10.32
N LYS A 24 16.47 10.07 9.81
CA LYS A 24 15.81 9.05 10.66
C LYS A 24 16.83 8.34 11.56
N ASN A 25 17.98 7.96 11.01
CA ASN A 25 19.07 7.37 11.79
C ASN A 25 19.66 8.32 12.83
N ASP A 26 19.83 9.62 12.51
CA ASP A 26 20.33 10.62 13.45
C ASP A 26 19.31 10.91 14.56
N PHE A 27 18.01 10.88 14.25
CA PHE A 27 16.96 10.96 15.27
C PHE A 27 17.02 9.77 16.25
N LEU A 28 17.14 8.54 15.73
CA LEU A 28 17.30 7.34 16.56
C LEU A 28 18.52 7.44 17.49
N ARG A 29 19.61 8.07 17.02
CA ARG A 29 20.84 8.33 17.79
C ARG A 29 20.77 9.59 18.64
N ARG A 30 19.61 10.25 18.72
CA ARG A 30 19.39 11.52 19.46
C ARG A 30 20.29 12.66 19.03
N ARG A 31 20.67 12.75 17.75
CA ARG A 31 21.51 13.81 17.17
C ARG A 31 20.70 14.96 16.63
N ILE A 32 19.44 14.74 16.31
CA ILE A 32 18.46 15.75 15.88
C ILE A 32 17.20 15.64 16.73
N THR A 33 16.40 16.69 16.78
CA THR A 33 15.14 16.75 17.51
C THR A 33 14.00 16.12 16.71
N ALA A 34 12.86 15.81 17.37
CA ALA A 34 11.64 15.37 16.68
C ALA A 34 11.11 16.45 15.72
N HIS A 35 11.30 17.75 16.07
CA HIS A 35 10.91 18.85 15.20
C HIS A 35 11.74 18.86 13.91
N ASP A 36 13.07 18.73 14.01
CA ASP A 36 13.95 18.68 12.84
C ASP A 36 13.56 17.51 11.90
N LEU A 37 13.29 16.32 12.47
CA LEU A 37 12.86 15.17 11.69
C LEU A 37 11.52 15.42 11.01
N GLU A 38 10.57 16.07 11.69
CA GLU A 38 9.25 16.38 11.12
C GLU A 38 9.36 17.37 9.96
N GLU A 39 10.21 18.39 10.05
CA GLU A 39 10.48 19.30 8.92
C GLU A 39 11.06 18.55 7.72
N MET A 40 11.95 17.58 7.95
CA MET A 40 12.52 16.74 6.89
C MET A 40 11.48 15.81 6.29
N HIS A 41 10.58 15.23 7.08
CA HIS A 41 9.43 14.47 6.57
C HIS A 41 8.54 15.33 5.68
N ASP A 42 8.23 16.56 6.12
CA ASP A 42 7.41 17.49 5.35
C ASP A 42 8.03 17.83 4.00
N ALA A 43 9.34 18.10 3.96
CA ALA A 43 10.06 18.36 2.73
C ALA A 43 10.05 17.16 1.78
N ALA A 44 10.26 15.95 2.32
CA ALA A 44 10.27 14.71 1.54
C ALA A 44 8.89 14.39 0.95
N VAL A 45 7.82 14.52 1.74
CA VAL A 45 6.44 14.30 1.29
C VAL A 45 6.07 15.29 0.18
N LYS A 46 6.41 16.57 0.31
CA LYS A 46 6.20 17.58 -0.75
C LYS A 46 6.92 17.19 -2.05
N ALA A 47 8.18 16.74 -1.95
CA ALA A 47 8.93 16.30 -3.11
C ALA A 47 8.32 15.07 -3.78
N ALA A 48 7.86 14.08 -3.00
CA ALA A 48 7.19 12.89 -3.53
C ALA A 48 5.86 13.21 -4.22
N ILE A 49 5.06 14.11 -3.64
CA ILE A 49 3.83 14.60 -4.28
C ILE A 49 4.16 15.24 -5.62
N LYS A 50 5.18 16.12 -5.63
CA LYS A 50 5.56 16.84 -6.85
C LYS A 50 6.06 15.92 -7.94
N ASP A 51 6.87 14.91 -7.61
CA ASP A 51 7.32 13.90 -8.57
C ASP A 51 6.14 13.14 -9.19
N GLN A 52 5.19 12.70 -8.37
CA GLN A 52 3.99 12.00 -8.83
C GLN A 52 3.11 12.87 -9.73
N GLU A 53 2.95 14.16 -9.40
CA GLU A 53 2.21 15.12 -10.23
C GLU A 53 2.90 15.36 -11.58
N VAL A 54 4.22 15.55 -11.58
CA VAL A 54 5.01 15.78 -12.80
C VAL A 54 5.05 14.53 -13.68
N ALA A 55 5.10 13.33 -13.08
CA ALA A 55 4.94 12.08 -13.81
C ALA A 55 3.54 11.92 -14.42
N GLY A 56 2.55 12.70 -13.98
CA GLY A 56 1.20 12.73 -14.54
C GLY A 56 0.21 11.76 -13.90
N LEU A 57 0.47 11.25 -12.69
CA LEU A 57 -0.44 10.33 -12.01
C LEU A 57 -1.81 10.95 -11.75
N ASP A 58 -2.86 10.14 -11.88
CA ASP A 58 -4.25 10.54 -11.59
C ASP A 58 -4.54 10.56 -10.09
N VAL A 59 -3.90 9.65 -9.34
CA VAL A 59 -4.05 9.49 -7.88
C VAL A 59 -2.67 9.46 -7.25
N VAL A 60 -2.43 10.32 -6.28
CA VAL A 60 -1.13 10.46 -5.58
C VAL A 60 -1.22 10.03 -4.11
N SER A 61 -0.07 9.80 -3.49
CA SER A 61 0.06 9.52 -2.06
C SER A 61 1.14 10.40 -1.42
N ASP A 62 1.28 10.35 -0.10
CA ASP A 62 2.38 10.95 0.64
C ASP A 62 3.74 10.24 0.44
N GLY A 63 3.73 9.17 -0.36
CA GLY A 63 4.90 8.32 -0.61
C GLY A 63 5.34 7.53 0.62
N GLU A 64 4.57 7.54 1.70
CA GLU A 64 4.86 6.88 2.97
C GLU A 64 6.20 7.31 3.62
N LEU A 65 6.70 8.48 3.26
CA LEU A 65 8.05 8.92 3.64
C LEU A 65 8.20 9.23 5.14
N ARG A 66 7.08 9.37 5.88
CA ARG A 66 7.08 9.42 7.34
C ARG A 66 7.26 8.06 8.01
N ARG A 67 7.17 6.96 7.22
CA ARG A 67 7.27 5.59 7.72
C ARG A 67 8.70 5.07 7.61
N ASP A 68 9.13 4.28 8.60
CA ASP A 68 10.36 3.49 8.48
C ASP A 68 10.11 2.27 7.59
N ASN A 69 8.99 1.61 7.86
CA ASN A 69 8.40 0.55 7.08
C ASN A 69 6.91 0.43 7.45
N MET A 70 6.17 -0.35 6.69
CA MET A 70 4.73 -0.50 6.87
C MET A 70 4.32 -1.10 8.22
N ILE A 71 5.14 -1.94 8.83
CA ILE A 71 4.82 -2.60 10.10
C ILE A 71 5.12 -1.70 11.31
N ASP A 72 6.37 -1.23 11.44
CA ASP A 72 6.82 -0.45 12.58
C ASP A 72 6.04 0.86 12.74
N TYR A 73 5.66 1.47 11.62
CA TYR A 73 4.85 2.68 11.63
C TYR A 73 3.53 2.49 12.39
N PHE A 74 2.83 1.37 12.16
CA PHE A 74 1.59 1.05 12.85
C PHE A 74 1.85 0.46 14.23
N ALA A 75 2.79 -0.47 14.38
CA ALA A 75 3.13 -1.05 15.68
C ALA A 75 3.49 0.00 16.73
N THR A 76 4.25 1.05 16.33
CA THR A 76 4.62 2.14 17.25
C THR A 76 3.47 3.09 17.61
N ARG A 77 2.36 3.06 16.86
CA ARG A 77 1.16 3.88 17.06
C ARG A 77 0.01 3.12 17.70
N LEU A 78 -0.02 1.80 17.55
CA LEU A 78 -1.03 0.98 18.18
C LEU A 78 -0.90 1.07 19.71
N PRO A 79 -1.93 1.55 20.42
CA PRO A 79 -1.86 1.76 21.85
C PRO A 79 -1.75 0.43 22.60
N GLY A 80 -0.83 0.34 23.55
CA GLY A 80 -0.59 -0.88 24.32
C GLY A 80 0.38 -1.88 23.68
N VAL A 81 0.93 -1.57 22.49
CA VAL A 81 2.05 -2.30 21.91
C VAL A 81 3.37 -1.77 22.50
N GLU A 82 4.13 -2.64 23.11
CA GLU A 82 5.47 -2.36 23.64
C GLU A 82 6.50 -2.56 22.53
N ILE A 83 7.41 -1.60 22.37
CA ILE A 83 8.43 -1.59 21.31
C ILE A 83 9.82 -1.65 21.91
N ASP A 84 10.61 -2.66 21.55
CA ASP A 84 12.04 -2.66 21.77
C ASP A 84 12.75 -1.94 20.62
N ARG A 85 13.05 -0.65 20.82
CA ARG A 85 13.78 0.16 19.85
C ARG A 85 15.24 -0.26 19.66
N GLY A 86 15.81 -1.00 20.61
CA GLY A 86 17.18 -1.51 20.54
C GLY A 86 17.31 -2.69 19.56
N SER A 87 16.24 -3.43 19.30
CA SER A 87 16.26 -4.62 18.45
C SER A 87 16.69 -4.31 17.00
N LYS A 88 16.30 -3.17 16.46
CA LYS A 88 16.68 -2.73 15.10
C LYS A 88 18.19 -2.52 14.94
N ALA A 89 18.86 -2.07 16.00
CA ALA A 89 20.31 -1.85 15.99
C ALA A 89 21.12 -3.15 15.95
N SER A 90 20.49 -4.29 16.24
CA SER A 90 21.18 -5.55 16.41
C SER A 90 21.15 -6.46 15.18
N TYR A 91 20.01 -6.69 14.50
CA TYR A 91 19.92 -7.61 13.35
C TYR A 91 18.59 -7.55 12.58
N TYR A 92 17.63 -6.68 12.94
CA TYR A 92 16.27 -6.74 12.37
C TYR A 92 15.90 -5.49 11.59
N ASP A 93 15.23 -5.68 10.48
CA ASP A 93 14.64 -4.56 9.72
C ASP A 93 13.40 -3.97 10.42
N PHE A 94 12.89 -4.68 11.42
CA PHE A 94 11.71 -4.32 12.20
C PHE A 94 12.05 -4.25 13.68
N TYR A 95 11.31 -3.43 14.42
CA TYR A 95 11.37 -3.48 15.87
C TYR A 95 10.78 -4.80 16.39
N GLU A 96 11.32 -5.34 17.47
CA GLU A 96 10.57 -6.29 18.26
C GLU A 96 9.43 -5.56 18.95
N SER A 97 8.22 -6.02 18.67
CA SER A 97 6.99 -5.47 19.20
C SER A 97 6.16 -6.57 19.86
N VAL A 98 5.53 -6.25 21.00
CA VAL A 98 4.76 -7.21 21.77
C VAL A 98 3.53 -6.57 22.40
N VAL A 99 2.42 -7.30 22.42
CA VAL A 99 1.22 -6.95 23.19
C VAL A 99 1.08 -7.90 24.38
N ARG A 100 1.01 -7.33 25.61
CA ARG A 100 0.91 -8.07 26.89
C ARG A 100 -0.36 -7.80 27.65
N ASN A 101 -1.13 -6.81 27.26
CA ASN A 101 -2.34 -6.38 27.91
C ASN A 101 -3.41 -6.01 26.87
N ARG A 102 -4.65 -5.84 27.31
CA ARG A 102 -5.71 -5.33 26.44
C ARG A 102 -5.32 -3.97 25.86
N MET A 103 -5.47 -3.81 24.56
CA MET A 103 -5.19 -2.57 23.88
C MET A 103 -6.30 -1.54 24.14
N PRO A 104 -5.99 -0.33 24.64
CA PRO A 104 -6.98 0.72 24.78
C PRO A 104 -7.36 1.34 23.43
N MET A 105 -8.45 2.11 23.38
CA MET A 105 -8.79 2.92 22.21
C MET A 105 -8.00 4.21 22.22
N ALA A 106 -7.30 4.50 21.13
CA ALA A 106 -6.68 5.81 20.89
C ALA A 106 -6.53 6.05 19.39
N PRO A 107 -6.47 7.32 18.94
CA PRO A 107 -6.20 7.65 17.54
C PRO A 107 -4.77 7.29 17.17
N LEU A 108 -4.56 6.93 15.90
CA LEU A 108 -3.23 6.60 15.36
C LEU A 108 -2.50 7.81 14.77
N GLY A 109 -3.21 8.92 14.55
CA GLY A 109 -2.63 10.17 14.05
C GLY A 109 -2.46 10.23 12.53
N LEU A 110 -3.14 9.39 11.76
CA LEU A 110 -3.08 9.41 10.28
C LEU A 110 -3.80 10.62 9.70
N VAL A 111 -4.81 11.15 10.38
CA VAL A 111 -5.63 12.27 9.91
C VAL A 111 -4.77 13.53 9.68
N GLU A 112 -3.80 13.80 10.54
CA GLU A 112 -2.91 14.96 10.38
C GLU A 112 -2.00 14.80 9.15
N HIS A 113 -1.50 13.60 8.90
CA HIS A 113 -0.70 13.31 7.70
C HIS A 113 -1.55 13.43 6.42
N PHE A 114 -2.81 12.97 6.46
CA PHE A 114 -3.74 13.14 5.36
C PHE A 114 -4.06 14.63 5.09
N ARG A 115 -4.34 15.41 6.14
CA ARG A 115 -4.57 16.86 6.01
C ARG A 115 -3.35 17.58 5.46
N PHE A 116 -2.16 17.17 5.85
CA PHE A 116 -0.92 17.69 5.29
C PHE A 116 -0.84 17.39 3.79
N LEU A 117 -0.99 16.14 3.38
CA LEU A 117 -1.01 15.72 1.97
C LEU A 117 -1.99 16.56 1.15
N ARG A 118 -3.23 16.72 1.60
CA ARG A 118 -4.28 17.48 0.91
C ARG A 118 -3.96 18.96 0.71
N ARG A 119 -3.13 19.56 1.55
CA ARG A 119 -2.73 20.97 1.37
C ARG A 119 -1.76 21.20 0.21
N PHE A 120 -1.09 20.15 -0.27
CA PHE A 120 -0.03 20.24 -1.27
C PHE A 120 -0.37 19.65 -2.63
N THR A 121 -1.62 19.20 -2.84
CA THR A 121 -2.07 18.68 -4.13
C THR A 121 -3.56 18.87 -4.35
N ASP A 122 -3.93 19.17 -5.60
CA ASP A 122 -5.33 19.16 -6.08
C ASP A 122 -5.70 17.81 -6.74
N ARG A 123 -4.74 16.89 -6.86
CA ARG A 123 -5.00 15.54 -7.39
C ARG A 123 -5.84 14.74 -6.39
N ARG A 124 -6.46 13.68 -6.87
CA ARG A 124 -7.03 12.66 -5.98
C ARG A 124 -5.93 12.06 -5.13
N VAL A 125 -6.23 11.77 -3.89
CA VAL A 125 -5.26 11.19 -2.97
C VAL A 125 -5.73 9.84 -2.46
N LYS A 126 -4.77 8.95 -2.25
CA LYS A 126 -4.96 7.66 -1.63
C LYS A 126 -4.17 7.58 -0.34
N VAL A 127 -4.81 7.07 0.72
CA VAL A 127 -4.15 6.74 2.00
C VAL A 127 -3.99 5.23 2.07
N SER A 128 -2.78 4.74 2.33
CA SER A 128 -2.52 3.32 2.57
C SER A 128 -2.38 3.03 4.06
N VAL A 129 -2.90 1.89 4.49
CA VAL A 129 -2.78 1.38 5.85
C VAL A 129 -2.38 -0.09 5.81
N THR A 130 -1.52 -0.51 6.73
CA THR A 130 -1.21 -1.94 6.87
C THR A 130 -2.39 -2.67 7.45
N GLY A 131 -2.74 -3.78 6.84
CA GLY A 131 -3.88 -4.58 7.28
C GLY A 131 -3.62 -5.36 8.57
N PRO A 132 -4.70 -5.79 9.23
CA PRO A 132 -4.66 -6.43 10.54
C PRO A 132 -3.90 -7.76 10.53
N HIS A 133 -4.01 -8.56 9.47
CA HIS A 133 -3.30 -9.83 9.37
C HIS A 133 -1.79 -9.64 9.35
N SER A 134 -1.28 -8.72 8.51
CA SER A 134 0.16 -8.42 8.44
C SER A 134 0.69 -7.90 9.78
N LEU A 135 -0.09 -7.08 10.51
CA LEU A 135 0.29 -6.61 11.85
C LEU A 135 0.33 -7.74 12.85
N VAL A 136 -0.68 -8.63 12.85
CA VAL A 136 -0.73 -9.81 13.73
C VAL A 136 0.47 -10.74 13.52
N LYS A 137 0.87 -10.96 12.27
CA LYS A 137 2.05 -11.80 11.94
C LYS A 137 3.38 -11.20 12.40
N ARG A 138 3.41 -9.92 12.73
CA ARG A 138 4.65 -9.21 13.11
C ARG A 138 4.71 -8.75 14.54
N ILE A 139 3.57 -8.50 15.17
CA ILE A 139 3.49 -8.12 16.58
C ILE A 139 3.29 -9.37 17.42
N ARG A 140 4.24 -9.66 18.34
CA ARG A 140 4.14 -10.84 19.20
C ARG A 140 2.96 -10.72 20.16
N ASN A 141 1.99 -11.61 20.01
CA ASN A 141 0.82 -11.68 20.87
C ASN A 141 1.13 -12.51 22.12
N GLN A 142 1.01 -11.90 23.31
CA GLN A 142 1.11 -12.55 24.61
C GLN A 142 -0.13 -12.36 25.49
N TYR A 143 -1.21 -11.80 24.94
CA TYR A 143 -2.43 -11.50 25.70
C TYR A 143 -3.69 -12.12 25.10
N TYR A 144 -3.90 -12.01 23.81
CA TYR A 144 -5.13 -12.49 23.16
C TYR A 144 -5.04 -14.00 22.90
N PRO A 145 -6.16 -14.75 23.00
CA PRO A 145 -6.15 -16.22 22.94
C PRO A 145 -5.77 -16.76 21.55
N THR A 146 -6.04 -16.00 20.49
CA THR A 146 -5.74 -16.38 19.09
C THR A 146 -5.27 -15.17 18.28
N GLU A 147 -4.66 -15.42 17.12
CA GLU A 147 -4.31 -14.36 16.16
C GLU A 147 -5.56 -13.62 15.68
N GLU A 148 -6.65 -14.33 15.39
CA GLU A 148 -7.91 -13.72 14.98
C GLU A 148 -8.49 -12.80 16.09
N ALA A 149 -8.45 -13.23 17.36
CA ALA A 149 -8.89 -12.39 18.47
C ALA A 149 -8.01 -11.12 18.61
N PHE A 150 -6.73 -11.22 18.31
CA PHE A 150 -5.83 -10.08 18.29
C PHE A 150 -6.14 -9.16 17.10
N ALA A 151 -6.42 -9.71 15.91
CA ALA A 151 -6.83 -8.93 14.75
C ALA A 151 -8.11 -8.11 15.03
N VAL A 152 -9.09 -8.68 15.70
CA VAL A 152 -10.33 -7.98 16.09
C VAL A 152 -10.06 -6.71 16.92
N GLU A 153 -9.07 -6.75 17.83
CA GLU A 153 -8.71 -5.56 18.60
C GLU A 153 -7.96 -4.52 17.75
N ILE A 154 -7.09 -4.95 16.85
CA ILE A 154 -6.44 -4.06 15.88
C ILE A 154 -7.51 -3.40 15.00
N ASP A 155 -8.46 -4.18 14.48
CA ASP A 155 -9.55 -3.70 13.62
C ASP A 155 -10.38 -2.63 14.33
N ARG A 156 -10.72 -2.86 15.60
CA ARG A 156 -11.50 -1.91 16.40
C ARG A 156 -10.82 -0.55 16.51
N ILE A 157 -9.50 -0.54 16.70
CA ILE A 157 -8.72 0.70 16.81
C ILE A 157 -8.54 1.36 15.43
N MET A 158 -8.18 0.57 14.42
CA MET A 158 -7.94 1.08 13.08
C MET A 158 -9.22 1.54 12.39
N ASN A 159 -10.36 0.86 12.58
CA ASN A 159 -11.65 1.29 12.04
C ASN A 159 -12.02 2.71 12.51
N LEU A 160 -11.76 3.03 13.79
CA LEU A 160 -11.96 4.40 14.27
C LEU A 160 -11.12 5.40 13.44
N GLU A 161 -9.85 5.12 13.22
CA GLU A 161 -8.96 5.98 12.43
C GLU A 161 -9.42 6.11 10.97
N LEU A 162 -9.85 5.00 10.34
CA LEU A 162 -10.36 5.03 8.97
C LEU A 162 -11.61 5.90 8.85
N ARG A 163 -12.53 5.83 9.80
CA ARG A 163 -13.70 6.70 9.83
C ARG A 163 -13.35 8.17 10.04
N GLU A 164 -12.34 8.47 10.87
CA GLU A 164 -11.85 9.83 11.03
C GLU A 164 -11.15 10.36 9.76
N LEU A 165 -10.43 9.51 9.02
CA LEU A 165 -9.89 9.85 7.72
C LEU A 165 -10.99 10.21 6.72
N VAL A 166 -12.08 9.43 6.67
CA VAL A 166 -13.25 9.74 5.82
C VAL A 166 -13.89 11.07 6.23
N ARG A 167 -14.08 11.32 7.53
CA ARG A 167 -14.58 12.61 8.02
C ARG A 167 -13.68 13.78 7.66
N ALA A 168 -12.36 13.54 7.54
CA ALA A 168 -11.40 14.53 7.09
C ALA A 168 -11.38 14.70 5.55
N GLY A 169 -12.14 13.89 4.81
CA GLY A 169 -12.29 13.96 3.36
C GLY A 169 -11.46 12.93 2.57
N ALA A 170 -11.00 11.86 3.19
CA ALA A 170 -10.34 10.78 2.47
C ALA A 170 -11.35 9.97 1.65
N GLU A 171 -11.18 9.97 0.32
CA GLU A 171 -12.06 9.29 -0.63
C GLU A 171 -11.55 7.90 -1.03
N GLN A 172 -10.24 7.65 -0.90
CA GLN A 172 -9.62 6.39 -1.28
C GLN A 172 -8.70 5.88 -0.16
N ILE A 173 -8.96 4.68 0.31
CA ILE A 173 -8.18 4.01 1.34
C ILE A 173 -7.73 2.64 0.82
N GLN A 174 -6.44 2.36 0.91
CA GLN A 174 -5.85 1.08 0.57
C GLN A 174 -5.43 0.33 1.83
N ILE A 175 -5.71 -0.95 1.87
CA ILE A 175 -5.29 -1.87 2.94
C ILE A 175 -4.21 -2.78 2.35
N ASP A 176 -3.05 -2.82 2.97
CA ASP A 176 -1.89 -3.59 2.49
C ASP A 176 -1.74 -4.88 3.29
N GLU A 177 -1.92 -6.02 2.62
CA GLU A 177 -1.84 -7.36 3.22
C GLU A 177 -0.84 -8.27 2.49
N PRO A 178 0.46 -7.92 2.44
CA PRO A 178 1.44 -8.76 1.76
C PRO A 178 1.63 -10.13 2.42
N TYR A 179 1.34 -10.24 3.72
CA TYR A 179 1.51 -11.50 4.45
C TYR A 179 0.49 -12.58 4.06
N TYR A 180 -0.60 -12.25 3.36
CA TYR A 180 -1.48 -13.27 2.79
C TYR A 180 -0.73 -14.24 1.85
N SER A 181 0.29 -13.74 1.15
CA SER A 181 1.11 -14.57 0.26
C SER A 181 1.97 -15.60 0.99
N GLY A 182 2.27 -15.36 2.27
CA GLY A 182 3.07 -16.26 3.10
C GLY A 182 2.25 -17.20 4.00
N PHE A 183 0.96 -16.88 4.19
CA PHE A 183 0.07 -17.59 5.11
C PHE A 183 -1.33 -17.76 4.50
N PRO A 184 -1.43 -18.51 3.39
CA PRO A 184 -2.70 -18.67 2.68
C PRO A 184 -3.78 -19.36 3.50
N GLU A 185 -3.42 -20.17 4.49
CA GLU A 185 -4.32 -20.84 5.42
C GLU A 185 -5.12 -19.88 6.29
N ASP A 186 -4.61 -18.67 6.49
CA ASP A 186 -5.25 -17.65 7.33
C ASP A 186 -6.31 -16.83 6.57
N LEU A 187 -6.39 -16.94 5.26
CA LEU A 187 -7.31 -16.13 4.44
C LEU A 187 -8.75 -16.12 4.94
N PRO A 188 -9.33 -17.24 5.43
CA PRO A 188 -10.73 -17.20 5.91
C PRO A 188 -10.97 -16.21 7.06
N TRP A 189 -10.06 -16.15 8.04
CA TRP A 189 -10.18 -15.17 9.11
C TRP A 189 -9.61 -13.80 8.71
N GLY A 190 -8.57 -13.77 7.87
CA GLY A 190 -8.00 -12.53 7.35
C GLY A 190 -9.02 -11.69 6.57
N VAL A 191 -9.86 -12.31 5.74
CA VAL A 191 -10.95 -11.63 5.04
C VAL A 191 -12.03 -11.14 6.00
N ARG A 192 -12.36 -11.92 7.06
CA ARG A 192 -13.27 -11.42 8.11
C ARG A 192 -12.71 -10.21 8.83
N ALA A 193 -11.40 -10.18 9.10
CA ALA A 193 -10.73 -9.04 9.70
C ALA A 193 -10.81 -7.80 8.78
N ILE A 194 -10.51 -7.93 7.47
CA ILE A 194 -10.71 -6.83 6.52
C ILE A 194 -12.14 -6.30 6.57
N ASN A 195 -13.13 -7.19 6.59
CA ASN A 195 -14.55 -6.79 6.62
C ASN A 195 -14.91 -6.06 7.91
N ALA A 196 -14.32 -6.44 9.05
CA ALA A 196 -14.50 -5.75 10.32
C ALA A 196 -13.78 -4.38 10.31
N LEU A 197 -12.55 -4.33 9.79
CA LEU A 197 -11.76 -3.11 9.66
C LEU A 197 -12.50 -2.03 8.86
N VAL A 198 -13.17 -2.42 7.77
CA VAL A 198 -13.84 -1.45 6.87
C VAL A 198 -15.31 -1.22 7.18
N ASP A 199 -15.84 -1.81 8.23
CA ASP A 199 -17.26 -1.67 8.57
C ASP A 199 -17.64 -0.20 8.80
N GLY A 200 -18.64 0.29 8.05
CA GLY A 200 -19.09 1.70 8.09
C GLY A 200 -18.05 2.73 7.63
N VAL A 201 -17.04 2.34 6.87
CA VAL A 201 -16.07 3.24 6.22
C VAL A 201 -16.58 3.59 4.82
N ASP A 202 -17.03 4.83 4.63
CA ASP A 202 -17.58 5.33 3.35
C ASP A 202 -16.48 5.93 2.47
N ALA A 203 -15.65 5.06 1.90
CA ALA A 203 -14.58 5.42 0.97
C ALA A 203 -14.43 4.35 -0.12
N ARG A 204 -13.74 4.68 -1.21
CA ARG A 204 -13.30 3.66 -2.17
C ARG A 204 -12.19 2.82 -1.53
N LEU A 205 -12.51 1.58 -1.19
CA LEU A 205 -11.62 0.65 -0.50
C LEU A 205 -10.87 -0.22 -1.49
N SER A 206 -9.55 -0.34 -1.33
CA SER A 206 -8.73 -1.27 -2.10
C SER A 206 -7.91 -2.17 -1.17
N LEU A 207 -7.75 -3.41 -1.57
CA LEU A 207 -6.86 -4.38 -0.94
C LEU A 207 -5.63 -4.57 -1.83
N HIS A 208 -4.43 -4.34 -1.30
CA HIS A 208 -3.20 -4.64 -2.01
C HIS A 208 -2.59 -5.91 -1.45
N VAL A 209 -2.32 -6.86 -2.34
CA VAL A 209 -1.63 -8.12 -2.01
C VAL A 209 -0.49 -8.31 -3.00
N CYS A 210 0.71 -8.38 -2.48
CA CYS A 210 1.93 -8.64 -3.24
C CYS A 210 2.70 -9.82 -2.65
N TYR A 211 3.77 -10.21 -3.31
CA TYR A 211 4.68 -11.25 -2.81
C TYR A 211 5.85 -10.68 -1.98
N GLY A 212 5.66 -9.47 -1.44
CA GLY A 212 6.69 -8.73 -0.72
C GLY A 212 7.65 -7.98 -1.65
N ASN A 213 8.30 -6.99 -1.08
CA ASN A 213 9.37 -6.22 -1.74
C ASN A 213 10.43 -5.85 -0.70
N ARG A 214 11.25 -6.82 -0.30
CA ARG A 214 12.33 -6.60 0.65
C ARG A 214 13.63 -6.40 -0.10
N TYR A 215 14.13 -5.17 -0.12
CA TYR A 215 15.36 -4.80 -0.86
C TYR A 215 15.33 -5.22 -2.34
N GLY A 216 14.20 -5.02 -3.01
CA GLY A 216 14.02 -5.41 -4.41
C GLY A 216 13.87 -6.92 -4.64
N LYS A 217 13.55 -7.70 -3.60
CA LYS A 217 13.31 -9.15 -3.71
C LYS A 217 11.94 -9.53 -3.15
N PRO A 218 11.27 -10.50 -3.77
CA PRO A 218 10.05 -11.05 -3.20
C PRO A 218 10.36 -11.85 -1.93
N SER A 219 9.44 -11.85 -0.97
CA SER A 219 9.51 -12.68 0.24
C SER A 219 8.88 -14.05 0.01
N TRP A 220 7.94 -14.13 -0.94
CA TRP A 220 7.20 -15.34 -1.31
C TRP A 220 7.05 -15.44 -2.82
N GLU A 221 6.70 -16.63 -3.29
CA GLU A 221 6.41 -16.92 -4.69
C GLU A 221 5.16 -17.82 -4.78
N GLY A 222 4.49 -17.82 -5.93
CA GLY A 222 3.30 -18.65 -6.15
C GLY A 222 2.33 -18.05 -7.16
N SER A 223 1.12 -18.55 -7.26
CA SER A 223 0.02 -17.99 -8.03
C SER A 223 -0.99 -17.36 -7.09
N TYR A 224 -1.66 -16.29 -7.52
CA TYR A 224 -2.75 -15.67 -6.76
C TYR A 224 -4.00 -16.55 -6.62
N ARG A 225 -3.99 -17.76 -7.17
CA ARG A 225 -5.09 -18.72 -6.99
C ARG A 225 -5.42 -18.96 -5.51
N TYR A 226 -4.42 -18.90 -4.62
CA TYR A 226 -4.64 -19.09 -3.18
C TYR A 226 -5.58 -18.03 -2.57
N LEU A 227 -5.66 -16.83 -3.14
CA LEU A 227 -6.57 -15.78 -2.65
C LEU A 227 -8.03 -16.15 -2.86
N PHE A 228 -8.31 -16.91 -3.95
CA PHE A 228 -9.67 -17.30 -4.31
C PHE A 228 -10.00 -18.68 -3.74
N PRO A 229 -11.24 -18.92 -3.31
CA PRO A 229 -12.41 -18.02 -3.38
C PRO A 229 -12.51 -17.00 -2.24
N ALA A 230 -11.70 -17.09 -1.16
CA ALA A 230 -11.89 -16.34 0.07
C ALA A 230 -11.98 -14.81 -0.15
N VAL A 231 -11.10 -14.24 -0.99
CA VAL A 231 -11.06 -12.79 -1.22
C VAL A 231 -12.33 -12.23 -1.87
N ARG A 232 -13.15 -13.08 -2.50
CA ARG A 232 -14.45 -12.65 -3.08
C ARG A 232 -15.44 -12.13 -2.03
N GLU A 233 -15.27 -12.53 -0.78
CA GLU A 233 -16.11 -12.12 0.34
C GLU A 233 -15.62 -10.83 0.99
N ALA A 234 -14.46 -10.30 0.55
CA ALA A 234 -13.93 -9.05 1.07
C ALA A 234 -14.78 -7.85 0.62
N ARG A 235 -15.15 -6.98 1.55
CA ARG A 235 -15.92 -5.75 1.30
C ARG A 235 -15.02 -4.65 0.75
N ILE A 236 -14.48 -4.87 -0.44
CA ILE A 236 -13.57 -3.97 -1.15
C ILE A 236 -14.11 -3.64 -2.53
N HIS A 237 -13.67 -2.52 -3.09
CA HIS A 237 -14.00 -2.07 -4.45
C HIS A 237 -12.93 -2.47 -5.45
N GLN A 238 -11.69 -2.66 -5.00
CA GLN A 238 -10.55 -2.96 -5.85
C GLN A 238 -9.57 -3.90 -5.14
N ILE A 239 -8.96 -4.80 -5.92
CA ILE A 239 -7.76 -5.54 -5.49
C ILE A 239 -6.58 -5.11 -6.36
N THR A 240 -5.41 -4.85 -5.76
CA THR A 240 -4.18 -4.47 -6.47
C THR A 240 -3.17 -5.60 -6.35
N LEU A 241 -2.69 -6.12 -7.50
CA LEU A 241 -1.84 -7.30 -7.60
C LEU A 241 -0.66 -7.08 -8.56
N GLU A 242 0.44 -7.83 -8.37
CA GLU A 242 1.64 -7.81 -9.23
C GLU A 242 1.42 -8.63 -10.51
N PHE A 243 1.71 -8.05 -11.67
CA PHE A 243 1.72 -8.76 -12.96
C PHE A 243 2.94 -8.42 -13.82
N ALA A 244 3.63 -7.28 -13.58
CA ALA A 244 4.76 -6.88 -14.41
C ALA A 244 5.93 -7.87 -14.34
N ARG A 245 6.29 -8.29 -13.13
CA ARG A 245 7.36 -9.28 -12.90
C ARG A 245 6.90 -10.72 -13.18
N ARG A 246 5.65 -11.01 -12.89
CA ARG A 246 5.13 -12.39 -12.81
C ARG A 246 4.46 -12.88 -14.07
N GLY A 247 4.13 -11.95 -14.99
CA GLY A 247 3.33 -12.24 -16.17
C GLY A 247 1.83 -12.29 -15.85
N SER A 248 1.06 -12.51 -16.89
CA SER A 248 -0.39 -12.30 -16.94
C SER A 248 -1.23 -13.55 -16.65
N GLU A 249 -0.61 -14.70 -16.40
CA GLU A 249 -1.33 -15.99 -16.29
C GLU A 249 -2.47 -15.98 -15.24
N ASP A 250 -2.26 -15.24 -14.14
CA ASP A 250 -3.25 -15.15 -13.06
C ASP A 250 -4.42 -14.20 -13.37
N LEU A 251 -4.38 -13.44 -14.48
CA LEU A 251 -5.52 -12.61 -14.92
C LEU A 251 -6.79 -13.45 -15.15
N LYS A 252 -6.65 -14.67 -15.65
CA LYS A 252 -7.77 -15.60 -15.87
C LYS A 252 -8.59 -15.89 -14.61
N LEU A 253 -7.98 -15.77 -13.42
CA LEU A 253 -8.65 -16.00 -12.14
C LEU A 253 -9.84 -15.05 -11.94
N PHE A 254 -9.78 -13.83 -12.49
CA PHE A 254 -10.87 -12.87 -12.42
C PHE A 254 -12.14 -13.34 -13.14
N LYS A 255 -12.00 -14.08 -14.25
CA LYS A 255 -13.12 -14.74 -14.93
C LYS A 255 -13.52 -16.03 -14.25
N GLU A 256 -12.52 -16.86 -13.92
CA GLU A 256 -12.76 -18.20 -13.33
C GLU A 256 -13.55 -18.10 -12.02
N PHE A 257 -13.23 -17.13 -11.18
CA PHE A 257 -13.86 -16.92 -9.89
C PHE A 257 -14.89 -15.79 -9.88
N GLU A 258 -15.26 -15.22 -11.03
CA GLU A 258 -16.23 -14.11 -11.12
C GLU A 258 -15.97 -13.00 -10.09
N ALA A 259 -14.72 -12.55 -10.02
CA ALA A 259 -14.29 -11.59 -9.00
C ALA A 259 -15.17 -10.33 -9.02
N PRO A 260 -15.75 -9.87 -7.90
CA PRO A 260 -16.73 -8.78 -7.90
C PRO A 260 -16.10 -7.38 -7.93
N PHE A 261 -14.81 -7.25 -7.69
CA PHE A 261 -14.07 -6.00 -7.55
C PHE A 261 -13.28 -5.64 -8.82
N THR A 262 -12.82 -4.40 -8.93
CA THR A 262 -11.92 -3.94 -9.99
C THR A 262 -10.49 -4.42 -9.71
N LEU A 263 -9.66 -4.50 -10.76
CA LEU A 263 -8.24 -4.83 -10.65
C LEU A 263 -7.38 -3.56 -10.73
N GLY A 264 -6.55 -3.33 -9.73
CA GLY A 264 -5.37 -2.50 -9.81
C GLY A 264 -4.23 -3.32 -10.42
N LEU A 265 -4.06 -3.17 -11.73
CA LEU A 265 -3.11 -3.96 -12.52
C LEU A 265 -1.68 -3.45 -12.29
N GLY A 266 -0.81 -4.27 -11.72
CA GLY A 266 0.63 -4.01 -11.64
C GLY A 266 1.27 -4.12 -13.03
N VAL A 267 1.79 -2.99 -13.54
CA VAL A 267 2.40 -2.93 -14.89
C VAL A 267 3.86 -2.48 -14.87
N ILE A 268 4.40 -2.20 -13.69
CA ILE A 268 5.78 -1.76 -13.47
C ILE A 268 6.44 -2.72 -12.48
N ASP A 269 7.53 -3.37 -12.87
CA ASP A 269 8.35 -4.17 -11.97
C ASP A 269 9.18 -3.26 -11.07
N VAL A 270 8.85 -3.23 -9.79
CA VAL A 270 9.54 -2.41 -8.78
C VAL A 270 10.75 -3.10 -8.14
N LYS A 271 11.04 -4.34 -8.55
CA LYS A 271 12.17 -5.15 -8.07
C LYS A 271 13.36 -5.09 -9.03
N ALA A 272 13.17 -4.55 -10.25
CA ALA A 272 14.20 -4.29 -11.24
C ALA A 272 14.45 -2.78 -11.38
N HIS A 273 15.69 -2.40 -11.68
CA HIS A 273 16.07 -1.00 -11.94
C HIS A 273 15.83 -0.57 -13.40
N ASP A 274 15.69 -1.53 -14.32
CA ASP A 274 15.36 -1.24 -15.70
C ASP A 274 14.01 -0.55 -15.82
N VAL A 275 13.97 0.55 -16.56
CA VAL A 275 12.74 1.32 -16.78
C VAL A 275 12.00 0.72 -17.97
N GLU A 276 10.75 0.33 -17.76
CA GLU A 276 9.88 -0.14 -18.83
C GLU A 276 9.65 0.96 -19.87
N THR A 277 9.51 0.57 -21.14
CA THR A 277 9.04 1.51 -22.15
C THR A 277 7.52 1.68 -22.07
N PRO A 278 6.96 2.83 -22.46
CA PRO A 278 5.51 3.02 -22.55
C PRO A 278 4.79 1.95 -23.41
N ALA A 279 5.48 1.43 -24.44
CA ALA A 279 4.95 0.37 -25.29
C ALA A 279 4.75 -0.95 -24.51
N VAL A 280 5.72 -1.35 -23.69
CA VAL A 280 5.62 -2.55 -22.82
C VAL A 280 4.47 -2.40 -21.81
N VAL A 281 4.34 -1.23 -21.20
CA VAL A 281 3.23 -0.95 -20.28
C VAL A 281 1.88 -1.04 -21.02
N ALA A 282 1.76 -0.44 -22.21
CA ALA A 282 0.55 -0.50 -23.01
C ALA A 282 0.19 -1.94 -23.41
N GLU A 283 1.18 -2.77 -23.74
CA GLU A 283 0.95 -4.19 -24.05
C GLU A 283 0.36 -4.95 -22.85
N ARG A 284 0.93 -4.79 -21.66
CA ARG A 284 0.40 -5.40 -20.41
C ARG A 284 -1.04 -4.96 -20.14
N ILE A 285 -1.38 -3.70 -20.39
CA ILE A 285 -2.75 -3.19 -20.23
C ILE A 285 -3.68 -3.83 -21.28
N ARG A 286 -3.28 -3.90 -22.56
CA ARG A 286 -4.10 -4.53 -23.62
C ARG A 286 -4.35 -6.00 -23.33
N GLU A 287 -3.35 -6.71 -22.82
CA GLU A 287 -3.51 -8.10 -22.41
C GLU A 287 -4.58 -8.24 -21.31
N ALA A 288 -4.54 -7.39 -20.28
CA ALA A 288 -5.57 -7.38 -19.24
C ALA A 288 -6.97 -7.05 -19.79
N LEU A 289 -7.06 -6.17 -20.80
CA LEU A 289 -8.32 -5.83 -21.48
C LEU A 289 -8.93 -6.98 -22.27
N THR A 290 -8.19 -8.03 -22.61
CA THR A 290 -8.75 -9.26 -23.17
C THR A 290 -9.53 -10.08 -22.13
N ILE A 291 -9.29 -9.82 -20.86
CA ILE A 291 -9.87 -10.56 -19.73
C ILE A 291 -10.93 -9.73 -19.00
N LEU A 292 -10.66 -8.45 -18.76
CA LEU A 292 -11.51 -7.54 -17.99
C LEU A 292 -11.91 -6.32 -18.84
N PRO A 293 -13.15 -5.84 -18.72
CA PRO A 293 -13.54 -4.58 -19.36
C PRO A 293 -12.82 -3.39 -18.73
N VAL A 294 -12.69 -2.31 -19.50
CA VAL A 294 -11.86 -1.15 -19.15
C VAL A 294 -12.27 -0.42 -17.86
N ASP A 295 -13.55 -0.43 -17.54
CA ASP A 295 -14.11 0.15 -16.31
C ASP A 295 -13.79 -0.66 -15.05
N ARG A 296 -13.24 -1.87 -15.25
CA ARG A 296 -12.77 -2.74 -14.18
C ARG A 296 -11.25 -2.74 -13.99
N LEU A 297 -10.53 -1.83 -14.65
CA LEU A 297 -9.06 -1.72 -14.55
C LEU A 297 -8.62 -0.35 -14.06
N SER A 298 -7.62 -0.35 -13.19
CA SER A 298 -6.73 0.78 -12.91
C SER A 298 -5.28 0.33 -13.07
N VAL A 299 -4.35 1.27 -13.19
CA VAL A 299 -2.94 1.00 -13.54
C VAL A 299 -2.05 1.38 -12.38
N ASN A 300 -1.22 0.46 -11.92
CA ASN A 300 -0.37 0.61 -10.75
C ASN A 300 1.02 0.00 -11.01
N PRO A 301 2.06 0.38 -10.23
CA PRO A 301 3.24 -0.47 -10.08
C PRO A 301 2.89 -1.79 -9.39
N ASP A 302 3.75 -2.80 -9.50
CA ASP A 302 3.57 -4.10 -8.83
C ASP A 302 3.52 -3.99 -7.29
N CYS A 303 4.27 -3.04 -6.73
CA CYS A 303 4.35 -2.79 -5.29
C CYS A 303 4.84 -1.35 -5.03
N GLY A 304 5.23 -1.03 -3.78
CA GLY A 304 5.85 0.23 -3.43
C GLY A 304 7.24 0.43 -4.07
N LEU A 305 7.61 1.69 -4.31
CA LEU A 305 8.84 2.11 -4.98
C LEU A 305 10.00 2.40 -4.02
N LEU A 306 9.86 2.12 -2.73
CA LEU A 306 10.74 2.53 -1.64
C LEU A 306 12.24 2.28 -1.90
N HIS A 307 12.57 1.13 -2.47
CA HIS A 307 13.95 0.67 -2.65
C HIS A 307 14.59 1.11 -3.97
N LEU A 308 13.84 1.75 -4.86
CA LEU A 308 14.36 2.25 -6.12
C LEU A 308 15.03 3.62 -5.93
N PRO A 309 16.13 3.92 -6.65
CA PRO A 309 16.62 5.29 -6.77
C PRO A 309 15.51 6.22 -7.28
N ARG A 310 15.50 7.47 -6.81
CA ARG A 310 14.44 8.43 -7.14
C ARG A 310 14.26 8.64 -8.64
N GLU A 311 15.38 8.76 -9.37
CA GLU A 311 15.36 8.93 -10.84
C GLU A 311 14.75 7.73 -11.55
N VAL A 312 15.01 6.51 -11.06
CA VAL A 312 14.42 5.28 -11.62
C VAL A 312 12.93 5.21 -11.29
N ALA A 313 12.55 5.48 -10.03
CA ALA A 313 11.16 5.51 -9.60
C ALA A 313 10.34 6.53 -10.42
N PHE A 314 10.87 7.74 -10.60
CA PHE A 314 10.23 8.79 -11.39
C PHE A 314 10.07 8.39 -12.86
N ALA A 315 11.14 7.88 -13.50
CA ALA A 315 11.10 7.44 -14.88
C ALA A 315 10.09 6.30 -15.11
N LYS A 316 10.03 5.32 -14.19
CA LYS A 316 9.06 4.23 -14.22
C LYS A 316 7.61 4.73 -14.12
N LEU A 317 7.34 5.70 -13.26
CA LEU A 317 6.01 6.32 -13.17
C LEU A 317 5.64 7.08 -14.45
N GLY A 318 6.59 7.79 -15.06
CA GLY A 318 6.38 8.45 -16.35
C GLY A 318 6.02 7.45 -17.45
N ALA A 319 6.81 6.37 -17.59
CA ALA A 319 6.54 5.30 -18.54
C ALA A 319 5.17 4.63 -18.31
N MET A 320 4.78 4.45 -17.04
CA MET A 320 3.46 3.93 -16.68
C MET A 320 2.32 4.83 -17.17
N VAL A 321 2.43 6.13 -16.92
CA VAL A 321 1.41 7.11 -17.33
C VAL A 321 1.33 7.20 -18.85
N GLU A 322 2.48 7.30 -19.54
CA GLU A 322 2.53 7.34 -21.00
C GLU A 322 1.94 6.08 -21.63
N GLY A 323 2.25 4.89 -21.10
CA GLY A 323 1.69 3.62 -21.54
C GLY A 323 0.17 3.54 -21.36
N ALA A 324 -0.33 4.00 -20.21
CA ALA A 324 -1.78 4.10 -19.98
C ALA A 324 -2.45 5.08 -20.96
N GLU A 325 -1.80 6.20 -21.25
CA GLU A 325 -2.34 7.19 -22.21
C GLU A 325 -2.34 6.68 -23.65
N LEU A 326 -1.38 5.85 -24.05
CA LEU A 326 -1.42 5.16 -25.37
C LEU A 326 -2.72 4.37 -25.51
N VAL A 327 -3.03 3.52 -24.51
CA VAL A 327 -4.26 2.71 -24.55
C VAL A 327 -5.52 3.56 -24.41
N ARG A 328 -5.51 4.62 -23.59
CA ARG A 328 -6.65 5.56 -23.48
C ARG A 328 -6.98 6.21 -24.82
N ARG A 329 -5.98 6.56 -25.63
CA ARG A 329 -6.18 7.14 -26.99
C ARG A 329 -6.80 6.11 -27.95
N GLU A 330 -6.34 4.89 -27.93
CA GLU A 330 -6.90 3.79 -28.73
C GLU A 330 -8.38 3.53 -28.42
N LEU A 331 -8.76 3.66 -27.14
CA LEU A 331 -10.15 3.45 -26.70
C LEU A 331 -11.10 4.62 -27.04
N ARG A 332 -10.54 5.79 -27.37
CA ARG A 332 -11.32 6.99 -27.75
C ARG A 332 -11.52 7.12 -29.27
N GLY A 333 -10.62 6.51 -30.03
CA GLY A 333 -10.50 6.62 -31.48
C GLY A 333 -11.41 5.96 -32.31
#